data_3a472f93fc253eb49045b33032382e85
#
_entry.id   3a472f93fc253eb49045b33032382e85
#
_cell.length_a   1.000
_cell.length_b   1.000
_cell.length_c   1.000
_cell.angle_alpha   90.00
_cell.angle_beta   90.00
_cell.angle_gamma   90.00
#
_symmetry.space_group_name_H-M   'P 1'
#
loop_
_entity.id
_entity.type
_entity.pdbx_description
1 polymer ?
#
loop_
_entity_poly.entity_id
_entity_poly.type
_entity_poly.pdbx_seq_one_letter_code
_entity_poly.pdbx_strand_id
1 'polypeptide(L)'
;MTFDDGRALFPVLEHVAYLNAGTFGPLARPTGEAIADQLRRDLEHGRSGKPYIEHMQAARAKLRGLFAALVGAVPERVALTYSTTDACNIVLAGLGLQPGEEIVTTDAEHFGLAGPVFTSGATVRVVQAQELGPEELLEAIVAEVTPRTRLLAVSHVLWTTGITLDVRALRERTGVPVLVDGAQSAGAITVDVGELDYYTVSGQKWLCGPDTTGALYIADVESLRVARPGYFAQQSFEPGGRYVPREGAQRFDSGWLSIASLVGLATAIGLAPEWQFARIREIAAVCREALASRVHVVTPTDQSGLVAFQPDDDAEAVAVRLLNEDVVVRHIPGTPLVRASCGWWTNEDDVERLARAL
;
A
#
# COMPACT_ATOMS: atom_id res chain seq x y z
N MET A 1 20.91 13.10 4.06
CA MET A 1 21.39 11.78 3.59
C MET A 1 21.59 11.88 2.07
N THR A 2 22.77 11.52 1.56
CA THR A 2 23.01 11.40 0.11
C THR A 2 22.33 10.17 -0.47
N PHE A 3 22.30 10.03 -1.80
CA PHE A 3 21.76 8.84 -2.46
C PHE A 3 22.58 7.58 -2.06
N ASP A 4 23.91 7.67 -2.14
CA ASP A 4 24.79 6.54 -1.84
C ASP A 4 24.68 6.09 -0.39
N ASP A 5 24.62 7.03 0.58
CA ASP A 5 24.36 6.72 1.98
C ASP A 5 23.04 5.98 2.18
N GLY A 6 22.01 6.43 1.48
CA GLY A 6 20.68 5.84 1.54
C GLY A 6 20.62 4.43 0.94
N ARG A 7 21.22 4.24 -0.24
CA ARG A 7 21.30 2.94 -0.91
C ARG A 7 22.10 1.93 -0.08
N ALA A 8 23.20 2.35 0.56
CA ALA A 8 24.05 1.51 1.42
C ALA A 8 23.32 0.96 2.67
N LEU A 9 22.16 1.51 3.01
CA LEU A 9 21.31 0.94 4.08
C LEU A 9 20.74 -0.44 3.73
N PHE A 10 20.70 -0.81 2.45
CA PHE A 10 20.10 -2.03 1.95
C PHE A 10 21.16 -3.03 1.44
N PRO A 11 21.62 -3.99 2.26
CA PRO A 11 22.71 -4.90 1.86
C PRO A 11 22.43 -5.72 0.60
N VAL A 12 21.17 -6.06 0.33
CA VAL A 12 20.77 -6.84 -0.85
C VAL A 12 21.11 -6.12 -2.17
N LEU A 13 21.20 -4.79 -2.16
CA LEU A 13 21.48 -3.98 -3.35
C LEU A 13 22.96 -4.02 -3.78
N GLU A 14 23.85 -4.62 -2.99
CA GLU A 14 25.24 -4.85 -3.38
C GLU A 14 25.34 -5.90 -4.51
N HIS A 15 24.33 -6.78 -4.64
CA HIS A 15 24.37 -7.92 -5.57
C HIS A 15 23.17 -7.96 -6.49
N VAL A 16 22.01 -7.46 -6.05
CA VAL A 16 20.71 -7.62 -6.74
C VAL A 16 20.21 -6.28 -7.26
N ALA A 17 19.81 -6.23 -8.55
CA ALA A 17 18.96 -5.16 -9.08
C ALA A 17 17.53 -5.36 -8.56
N TYR A 18 17.19 -4.69 -7.45
CA TYR A 18 15.94 -4.93 -6.73
C TYR A 18 14.84 -3.99 -7.20
N LEU A 19 14.08 -4.41 -8.19
CA LEU A 19 13.02 -3.65 -8.87
C LEU A 19 11.62 -4.23 -8.56
N ASN A 20 11.36 -4.55 -7.29
CA ASN A 20 10.11 -5.22 -6.89
C ASN A 20 9.46 -4.65 -5.60
N ALA A 21 9.64 -3.35 -5.33
CA ALA A 21 9.00 -2.67 -4.19
C ALA A 21 7.47 -2.82 -4.17
N GLY A 22 6.85 -2.92 -5.34
CA GLY A 22 5.40 -3.13 -5.48
C GLY A 22 4.89 -4.49 -4.97
N THR A 23 5.78 -5.45 -4.67
CA THR A 23 5.46 -6.72 -3.98
C THR A 23 5.98 -6.67 -2.55
N PHE A 24 7.30 -6.57 -2.39
CA PHE A 24 8.00 -6.34 -1.12
C PHE A 24 9.13 -5.34 -1.36
N GLY A 25 9.30 -4.35 -0.49
CA GLY A 25 10.47 -3.49 -0.48
C GLY A 25 11.68 -4.22 0.11
N PRO A 26 12.92 -3.83 -0.24
CA PRO A 26 14.10 -4.39 0.39
C PRO A 26 14.17 -3.98 1.86
N LEU A 27 14.67 -4.87 2.72
CA LEU A 27 14.79 -4.58 4.15
C LEU A 27 16.12 -3.85 4.43
N ALA A 28 16.06 -2.65 5.01
CA ALA A 28 17.22 -1.91 5.42
C ALA A 28 17.88 -2.54 6.67
N ARG A 29 19.23 -2.46 6.77
CA ARG A 29 19.98 -2.95 7.95
C ARG A 29 19.45 -2.38 9.26
N PRO A 30 19.23 -1.05 9.43
CA PRO A 30 18.70 -0.51 10.69
C PRO A 30 17.31 -1.03 11.04
N THR A 31 16.47 -1.31 10.02
CA THR A 31 15.15 -1.91 10.22
C THR A 31 15.26 -3.33 10.79
N GLY A 32 16.14 -4.15 10.20
CA GLY A 32 16.41 -5.50 10.67
C GLY A 32 17.00 -5.52 12.09
N GLU A 33 17.91 -4.62 12.38
CA GLU A 33 18.50 -4.44 13.72
C GLU A 33 17.46 -4.05 14.76
N ALA A 34 16.59 -3.08 14.46
CA ALA A 34 15.52 -2.65 15.36
C ALA A 34 14.54 -3.79 15.69
N ILE A 35 14.23 -4.66 14.72
CA ILE A 35 13.41 -5.86 14.91
C ILE A 35 14.13 -6.85 15.86
N ALA A 36 15.40 -7.12 15.59
CA ALA A 36 16.21 -8.04 16.37
C ALA A 36 16.40 -7.56 17.81
N ASP A 37 16.63 -6.26 18.01
CA ASP A 37 16.75 -5.63 19.33
C ASP A 37 15.48 -5.75 20.14
N GLN A 38 14.32 -5.54 19.51
CA GLN A 38 13.06 -5.73 20.20
C GLN A 38 12.85 -7.19 20.63
N LEU A 39 13.19 -8.16 19.78
CA LEU A 39 13.10 -9.58 20.14
C LEU A 39 14.07 -9.95 21.26
N ARG A 40 15.30 -9.41 21.26
CA ARG A 40 16.26 -9.59 22.38
C ARG A 40 15.72 -9.02 23.67
N ARG A 41 15.16 -7.81 23.64
CA ARG A 41 14.48 -7.20 24.80
C ARG A 41 13.37 -8.08 25.37
N ASP A 42 12.55 -8.66 24.48
CA ASP A 42 11.46 -9.55 24.90
C ASP A 42 11.97 -10.85 25.51
N LEU A 43 13.11 -11.38 25.04
CA LEU A 43 13.78 -12.56 25.62
C LEU A 43 14.37 -12.27 27.00
N GLU A 44 15.02 -11.11 27.18
CA GLU A 44 15.72 -10.75 28.41
C GLU A 44 14.78 -10.28 29.54
N HIS A 45 13.72 -9.56 29.18
CA HIS A 45 12.84 -8.93 30.18
C HIS A 45 11.43 -9.55 30.25
N GLY A 46 11.11 -10.45 29.33
CA GLY A 46 9.79 -11.05 29.21
C GLY A 46 8.75 -10.10 28.63
N ARG A 47 7.55 -10.64 28.38
CA ARG A 47 6.41 -9.94 27.75
C ARG A 47 5.24 -9.82 28.69
N SER A 48 5.43 -9.19 29.85
CA SER A 48 4.41 -9.12 30.89
C SER A 48 4.44 -7.81 31.68
N GLY A 49 3.33 -7.55 32.35
CA GLY A 49 3.20 -6.43 33.26
C GLY A 49 3.04 -5.06 32.57
N LYS A 50 2.90 -4.05 33.43
CA LYS A 50 2.63 -2.67 33.00
C LYS A 50 3.70 -2.10 32.05
N PRO A 51 5.02 -2.29 32.29
CA PRO A 51 6.06 -1.74 31.39
C PRO A 51 5.97 -2.29 29.96
N TYR A 52 5.63 -3.58 29.78
CA TYR A 52 5.48 -4.16 28.45
C TYR A 52 4.26 -3.57 27.71
N ILE A 53 3.14 -3.42 28.41
CA ILE A 53 1.93 -2.84 27.83
C ILE A 53 2.13 -1.37 27.45
N GLU A 54 2.80 -0.59 28.30
CA GLU A 54 3.13 0.82 28.01
C GLU A 54 4.06 0.94 26.80
N HIS A 55 5.08 0.09 26.70
CA HIS A 55 5.97 0.05 25.54
C HIS A 55 5.24 -0.29 24.24
N MET A 56 4.36 -1.28 24.27
CA MET A 56 3.52 -1.64 23.13
C MET A 56 2.59 -0.49 22.70
N GLN A 57 1.96 0.18 23.65
CA GLN A 57 1.09 1.32 23.36
C GLN A 57 1.88 2.49 22.77
N ALA A 58 3.08 2.76 23.27
CA ALA A 58 3.97 3.78 22.73
C ALA A 58 4.41 3.46 21.29
N ALA A 59 4.75 2.20 20.99
CA ALA A 59 5.08 1.77 19.64
C ALA A 59 3.90 1.94 18.66
N ARG A 60 2.67 1.59 19.09
CA ARG A 60 1.45 1.80 18.31
C ARG A 60 1.20 3.29 18.07
N ALA A 61 1.30 4.14 19.10
CA ALA A 61 1.09 5.58 18.98
C ALA A 61 2.11 6.23 18.04
N LYS A 62 3.40 5.85 18.16
CA LYS A 62 4.48 6.31 17.27
C LYS A 62 4.19 5.96 15.81
N LEU A 63 3.88 4.71 15.52
CA LEU A 63 3.62 4.26 14.15
C LEU A 63 2.38 4.94 13.57
N ARG A 64 1.31 5.10 14.35
CA ARG A 64 0.10 5.84 13.94
C ARG A 64 0.42 7.28 13.55
N GLY A 65 1.23 7.97 14.34
CA GLY A 65 1.70 9.33 14.02
C GLY A 65 2.50 9.38 12.72
N LEU A 66 3.37 8.40 12.47
CA LEU A 66 4.14 8.31 11.22
C LEU A 66 3.25 8.05 10.00
N PHE A 67 2.27 7.17 10.10
CA PHE A 67 1.29 6.96 9.03
C PHE A 67 0.45 8.21 8.77
N ALA A 68 0.01 8.89 9.83
CA ALA A 68 -0.74 10.14 9.69
C ALA A 68 0.08 11.19 8.95
N ALA A 69 1.34 11.40 9.34
CA ALA A 69 2.24 12.33 8.66
C ALA A 69 2.51 11.95 7.21
N LEU A 70 2.63 10.64 6.91
CA LEU A 70 2.89 10.13 5.55
C LEU A 70 1.77 10.49 4.57
N VAL A 71 0.52 10.53 5.03
CA VAL A 71 -0.66 10.74 4.16
C VAL A 71 -1.37 12.09 4.39
N GLY A 72 -0.77 13.01 5.15
CA GLY A 72 -1.36 14.33 5.42
C GLY A 72 -2.58 14.30 6.36
N ALA A 73 -2.65 13.32 7.28
CA ALA A 73 -3.75 13.14 8.22
C ALA A 73 -3.38 13.50 9.67
N VAL A 74 -4.36 13.41 10.56
CA VAL A 74 -4.14 13.44 12.01
C VAL A 74 -4.22 12.02 12.59
N PRO A 75 -3.47 11.69 13.67
CA PRO A 75 -3.40 10.32 14.21
C PRO A 75 -4.77 9.74 14.61
N GLU A 76 -5.72 10.58 15.02
CA GLU A 76 -7.08 10.19 15.44
C GLU A 76 -7.90 9.59 14.31
N ARG A 77 -7.51 9.84 13.04
CA ARG A 77 -8.14 9.32 11.82
C ARG A 77 -7.44 8.10 11.24
N VAL A 78 -6.41 7.57 11.90
CA VAL A 78 -5.64 6.43 11.42
C VAL A 78 -5.82 5.22 12.32
N ALA A 79 -6.28 4.09 11.77
CA ALA A 79 -6.27 2.79 12.41
C ALA A 79 -5.04 1.99 11.97
N LEU A 80 -4.48 1.15 12.87
CA LEU A 80 -3.42 0.22 12.56
C LEU A 80 -4.00 -1.13 12.12
N THR A 81 -3.60 -1.62 10.96
CA THR A 81 -4.10 -2.86 10.36
C THR A 81 -2.98 -3.83 10.04
N TYR A 82 -3.31 -5.08 9.71
CA TYR A 82 -2.32 -6.09 9.29
C TYR A 82 -1.86 -5.89 7.84
N SER A 83 -2.71 -5.29 7.02
CA SER A 83 -2.47 -5.11 5.57
C SER A 83 -3.53 -4.19 4.96
N THR A 84 -3.32 -3.80 3.70
CA THR A 84 -4.36 -3.17 2.86
C THR A 84 -5.63 -4.02 2.79
N THR A 85 -5.53 -5.34 2.59
CA THR A 85 -6.70 -6.23 2.53
C THR A 85 -7.51 -6.22 3.82
N ASP A 86 -6.84 -6.22 4.98
CA ASP A 86 -7.51 -6.11 6.27
C ASP A 86 -8.25 -4.77 6.40
N ALA A 87 -7.62 -3.68 5.99
CA ALA A 87 -8.22 -2.35 5.95
C ALA A 87 -9.46 -2.29 5.03
N CYS A 88 -9.39 -2.86 3.82
CA CYS A 88 -10.54 -2.95 2.90
C CYS A 88 -11.70 -3.73 3.53
N ASN A 89 -11.42 -4.85 4.18
CA ASN A 89 -12.43 -5.64 4.90
C ASN A 89 -13.07 -4.87 6.07
N ILE A 90 -12.31 -4.04 6.79
CA ILE A 90 -12.83 -3.19 7.87
C ILE A 90 -13.85 -2.20 7.30
N VAL A 91 -13.50 -1.51 6.21
CA VAL A 91 -14.39 -0.52 5.57
C VAL A 91 -15.66 -1.19 5.05
N LEU A 92 -15.53 -2.23 4.22
CA LEU A 92 -16.69 -2.89 3.59
C LEU A 92 -17.62 -3.53 4.61
N ALA A 93 -17.09 -4.19 5.63
CA ALA A 93 -17.91 -4.72 6.73
C ALA A 93 -18.54 -3.61 7.58
N GLY A 94 -17.83 -2.48 7.75
CA GLY A 94 -18.30 -1.32 8.50
C GLY A 94 -19.43 -0.56 7.83
N LEU A 95 -19.40 -0.43 6.51
CA LEU A 95 -20.45 0.21 5.71
C LEU A 95 -21.78 -0.56 5.79
N GLY A 96 -21.73 -1.90 5.85
CA GLY A 96 -22.92 -2.72 5.99
C GLY A 96 -23.90 -2.56 4.81
N LEU A 97 -23.35 -2.57 3.60
CA LEU A 97 -24.09 -2.39 2.35
C LEU A 97 -25.24 -3.38 2.23
N GLN A 98 -26.36 -2.91 1.68
CA GLN A 98 -27.59 -3.70 1.52
C GLN A 98 -27.68 -4.27 0.08
N PRO A 99 -28.43 -5.38 -0.12
CA PRO A 99 -28.75 -5.88 -1.45
C PRO A 99 -29.37 -4.78 -2.33
N GLY A 100 -28.84 -4.60 -3.53
CA GLY A 100 -29.27 -3.55 -4.49
C GLY A 100 -28.53 -2.23 -4.38
N GLU A 101 -27.75 -2.01 -3.33
CA GLU A 101 -26.73 -0.95 -3.31
C GLU A 101 -25.54 -1.36 -4.17
N GLU A 102 -24.86 -0.38 -4.75
CA GLU A 102 -23.82 -0.63 -5.75
C GLU A 102 -22.45 -0.16 -5.29
N ILE A 103 -21.42 -0.94 -5.66
CA ILE A 103 -20.02 -0.54 -5.62
C ILE A 103 -19.52 -0.45 -7.06
N VAL A 104 -18.85 0.64 -7.41
CA VAL A 104 -18.09 0.76 -8.67
C VAL A 104 -16.63 0.46 -8.38
N THR A 105 -16.02 -0.41 -9.19
CA THR A 105 -14.60 -0.81 -9.11
C THR A 105 -14.07 -1.05 -10.52
N THR A 106 -12.79 -1.48 -10.65
CA THR A 106 -12.19 -1.77 -11.95
C THR A 106 -11.78 -3.25 -12.07
N ASP A 107 -11.56 -3.74 -13.29
CA ASP A 107 -11.01 -5.07 -13.57
C ASP A 107 -9.49 -5.15 -13.35
N ALA A 108 -8.84 -4.02 -13.07
CA ALA A 108 -7.42 -3.91 -12.79
C ALA A 108 -7.08 -3.86 -11.29
N GLU A 109 -8.06 -4.14 -10.40
CA GLU A 109 -7.82 -4.11 -8.97
C GLU A 109 -7.03 -5.32 -8.49
N HIS A 110 -6.16 -5.08 -7.51
CA HIS A 110 -5.51 -6.18 -6.80
C HIS A 110 -6.54 -6.98 -5.99
N PHE A 111 -6.39 -8.31 -5.94
CA PHE A 111 -7.33 -9.19 -5.21
C PHE A 111 -7.45 -8.88 -3.72
N GLY A 112 -6.52 -8.10 -3.15
CA GLY A 112 -6.63 -7.56 -1.78
C GLY A 112 -7.76 -6.55 -1.60
N LEU A 113 -8.16 -5.85 -2.67
CA LEU A 113 -9.35 -5.00 -2.73
C LEU A 113 -10.51 -5.73 -3.39
N ALA A 114 -10.29 -6.37 -4.54
CA ALA A 114 -11.32 -7.05 -5.32
C ALA A 114 -12.06 -8.14 -4.52
N GLY A 115 -11.33 -8.97 -3.76
CA GLY A 115 -11.93 -10.02 -2.93
C GLY A 115 -12.96 -9.47 -1.91
N PRO A 116 -12.59 -8.53 -1.04
CA PRO A 116 -13.54 -7.86 -0.16
C PRO A 116 -14.72 -7.21 -0.88
N VAL A 117 -14.51 -6.55 -2.04
CA VAL A 117 -15.56 -5.92 -2.84
C VAL A 117 -16.57 -6.97 -3.32
N PHE A 118 -16.10 -8.05 -3.97
CA PHE A 118 -16.98 -9.09 -4.52
C PHE A 118 -17.70 -9.93 -3.44
N THR A 119 -17.21 -9.92 -2.21
CA THR A 119 -17.84 -10.61 -1.07
C THR A 119 -18.68 -9.70 -0.19
N SER A 120 -18.82 -8.41 -0.51
CA SER A 120 -19.53 -7.41 0.30
C SER A 120 -21.04 -7.60 0.38
N GLY A 121 -21.64 -8.33 -0.57
CA GLY A 121 -23.09 -8.48 -0.72
C GLY A 121 -23.75 -7.39 -1.55
N ALA A 122 -23.04 -6.33 -1.93
CA ALA A 122 -23.52 -5.29 -2.85
C ALA A 122 -23.49 -5.77 -4.32
N THR A 123 -24.19 -5.05 -5.19
CA THR A 123 -24.05 -5.20 -6.64
C THR A 123 -22.75 -4.54 -7.09
N VAL A 124 -21.84 -5.29 -7.72
CA VAL A 124 -20.54 -4.75 -8.17
C VAL A 124 -20.63 -4.38 -9.66
N ARG A 125 -20.32 -3.12 -9.96
CA ARG A 125 -20.17 -2.59 -11.32
C ARG A 125 -18.66 -2.49 -11.62
N VAL A 126 -18.23 -3.12 -12.70
CA VAL A 126 -16.81 -3.25 -13.02
C VAL A 126 -16.48 -2.48 -14.30
N VAL A 127 -15.60 -1.50 -14.19
CA VAL A 127 -15.03 -0.75 -15.32
C VAL A 127 -13.88 -1.53 -15.94
N GLN A 128 -13.86 -1.64 -17.27
CA GLN A 128 -12.74 -2.24 -18.00
C GLN A 128 -11.60 -1.20 -18.09
N ALA A 129 -10.56 -1.40 -17.30
CA ALA A 129 -9.52 -0.40 -17.05
C ALA A 129 -8.20 -0.67 -17.78
N GLN A 130 -7.98 -1.92 -18.27
CA GLN A 130 -6.65 -2.39 -18.68
C GLN A 130 -6.05 -1.66 -19.88
N GLU A 131 -6.89 -1.12 -20.77
CA GLU A 131 -6.46 -0.43 -22.00
C GLU A 131 -6.66 1.10 -21.94
N LEU A 132 -7.16 1.62 -20.81
CA LEU A 132 -7.47 3.04 -20.66
C LEU A 132 -6.27 3.81 -20.13
N GLY A 133 -6.12 5.05 -20.64
CA GLY A 133 -5.23 6.04 -20.04
C GLY A 133 -5.78 6.63 -18.74
N PRO A 134 -4.99 7.44 -18.00
CA PRO A 134 -5.42 7.96 -16.69
C PRO A 134 -6.72 8.77 -16.73
N GLU A 135 -6.87 9.66 -17.73
CA GLU A 135 -8.04 10.51 -17.90
C GLU A 135 -9.27 9.69 -18.36
N GLU A 136 -9.07 8.77 -19.31
CA GLU A 136 -10.13 7.88 -19.81
C GLU A 136 -10.64 6.96 -18.69
N LEU A 137 -9.76 6.47 -17.82
CA LEU A 137 -10.12 5.66 -16.67
C LEU A 137 -10.99 6.45 -15.68
N LEU A 138 -10.62 7.69 -15.38
CA LEU A 138 -11.41 8.58 -14.52
C LEU A 138 -12.82 8.77 -15.11
N GLU A 139 -12.92 9.12 -16.41
CA GLU A 139 -14.20 9.30 -17.09
C GLU A 139 -15.07 8.03 -17.08
N ALA A 140 -14.45 6.87 -17.34
CA ALA A 140 -15.15 5.59 -17.35
C ALA A 140 -15.72 5.23 -15.97
N ILE A 141 -14.97 5.48 -14.87
CA ILE A 141 -15.45 5.24 -13.51
C ILE A 141 -16.63 6.20 -13.18
N VAL A 142 -16.49 7.48 -13.51
CA VAL A 142 -17.56 8.48 -13.30
C VAL A 142 -18.84 8.09 -14.04
N ALA A 143 -18.73 7.61 -15.29
CA ALA A 143 -19.87 7.19 -16.10
C ALA A 143 -20.64 5.98 -15.54
N GLU A 144 -19.98 5.12 -14.75
CA GLU A 144 -20.63 3.97 -14.11
C GLU A 144 -21.40 4.30 -12.83
N VAL A 145 -21.29 5.53 -12.30
CA VAL A 145 -22.00 5.95 -11.09
C VAL A 145 -23.50 6.08 -11.33
N THR A 146 -24.29 5.49 -10.44
CA THR A 146 -25.77 5.58 -10.43
C THR A 146 -26.27 6.11 -9.08
N PRO A 147 -27.57 6.45 -8.97
CA PRO A 147 -28.14 6.83 -7.67
C PRO A 147 -28.08 5.73 -6.58
N ARG A 148 -27.78 4.48 -6.95
CA ARG A 148 -27.59 3.36 -6.02
C ARG A 148 -26.13 3.16 -5.61
N THR A 149 -25.19 3.82 -6.27
CA THR A 149 -23.77 3.72 -5.92
C THR A 149 -23.51 4.29 -4.54
N ARG A 150 -22.93 3.47 -3.65
CA ARG A 150 -22.62 3.82 -2.26
C ARG A 150 -21.13 3.92 -1.99
N LEU A 151 -20.31 3.33 -2.86
CA LEU A 151 -18.87 3.31 -2.72
C LEU A 151 -18.22 3.22 -4.10
N LEU A 152 -17.14 3.98 -4.28
CA LEU A 152 -16.13 3.72 -5.29
C LEU A 152 -14.97 3.03 -4.61
N ALA A 153 -14.55 1.86 -5.10
CA ALA A 153 -13.47 1.08 -4.52
C ALA A 153 -12.37 0.88 -5.58
N VAL A 154 -11.28 1.65 -5.49
CA VAL A 154 -10.29 1.75 -6.57
C VAL A 154 -8.86 1.85 -6.02
N SER A 155 -7.89 1.39 -6.79
CA SER A 155 -6.47 1.62 -6.53
C SER A 155 -6.08 3.06 -6.89
N HIS A 156 -5.26 3.71 -6.03
CA HIS A 156 -4.65 5.00 -6.35
C HIS A 156 -3.63 4.87 -7.50
N VAL A 157 -2.84 3.79 -7.45
CA VAL A 157 -1.93 3.39 -8.54
C VAL A 157 -2.27 1.95 -8.91
N LEU A 158 -2.64 1.73 -10.16
CA LEU A 158 -2.96 0.40 -10.65
C LEU A 158 -1.74 -0.51 -10.58
N TRP A 159 -1.89 -1.66 -9.94
CA TRP A 159 -0.77 -2.58 -9.71
C TRP A 159 -0.32 -3.32 -10.97
N THR A 160 -1.14 -3.33 -12.00
CA THR A 160 -0.89 -3.96 -13.30
C THR A 160 -0.12 -3.03 -14.24
N THR A 161 -0.62 -1.82 -14.47
CA THR A 161 -0.13 -0.87 -15.47
C THR A 161 0.72 0.27 -14.89
N GLY A 162 0.64 0.51 -13.58
CA GLY A 162 1.31 1.64 -12.94
C GLY A 162 0.60 2.99 -13.12
N ILE A 163 -0.58 3.01 -13.77
CA ILE A 163 -1.38 4.23 -13.95
C ILE A 163 -1.79 4.78 -12.58
N THR A 164 -1.60 6.08 -12.40
CA THR A 164 -2.05 6.84 -11.23
C THR A 164 -3.41 7.46 -11.53
N LEU A 165 -4.42 7.07 -10.76
CA LEU A 165 -5.78 7.61 -10.85
C LEU A 165 -5.89 8.89 -10.00
N ASP A 166 -6.48 9.94 -10.53
CA ASP A 166 -6.85 11.12 -9.74
C ASP A 166 -8.08 10.83 -8.87
N VAL A 167 -7.80 10.19 -7.71
CA VAL A 167 -8.83 9.79 -6.74
C VAL A 167 -9.53 10.98 -6.08
N ARG A 168 -8.88 12.15 -6.05
CA ARG A 168 -9.46 13.38 -5.52
C ARG A 168 -10.50 13.93 -6.51
N ALA A 169 -10.15 14.06 -7.79
CA ALA A 169 -11.09 14.44 -8.84
C ALA A 169 -12.26 13.45 -8.93
N LEU A 170 -12.00 12.15 -8.75
CA LEU A 170 -13.05 11.12 -8.71
C LEU A 170 -14.06 11.38 -7.57
N ARG A 171 -13.56 11.65 -6.37
CA ARG A 171 -14.40 11.97 -5.19
C ARG A 171 -15.20 13.25 -5.38
N GLU A 172 -14.55 14.29 -5.87
CA GLU A 172 -15.15 15.60 -6.09
C GLU A 172 -16.27 15.54 -7.15
N ARG A 173 -16.02 14.90 -8.28
CA ARG A 173 -16.97 14.84 -9.41
C ARG A 173 -18.20 13.98 -9.15
N THR A 174 -18.04 12.92 -8.35
CA THR A 174 -19.13 11.97 -8.10
C THR A 174 -19.91 12.26 -6.82
N GLY A 175 -19.26 12.88 -5.83
CA GLY A 175 -19.82 13.04 -4.48
C GLY A 175 -20.00 11.70 -3.73
N VAL A 176 -19.62 10.57 -4.33
CA VAL A 176 -19.71 9.22 -3.73
C VAL A 176 -18.48 8.94 -2.88
N PRO A 177 -18.60 8.35 -1.66
CA PRO A 177 -17.46 7.94 -0.86
C PRO A 177 -16.50 7.05 -1.64
N VAL A 178 -15.16 7.24 -1.43
CA VAL A 178 -14.10 6.50 -2.11
C VAL A 178 -13.28 5.71 -1.10
N LEU A 179 -13.19 4.39 -1.30
CA LEU A 179 -12.19 3.52 -0.70
C LEU A 179 -11.00 3.42 -1.66
N VAL A 180 -9.88 4.01 -1.27
CA VAL A 180 -8.66 4.03 -2.06
C VAL A 180 -7.68 2.97 -1.56
N ASP A 181 -7.34 2.01 -2.43
CA ASP A 181 -6.22 1.11 -2.19
C ASP A 181 -4.90 1.86 -2.44
N GLY A 182 -4.21 2.23 -1.36
CA GLY A 182 -2.94 2.94 -1.37
C GLY A 182 -1.70 2.05 -1.39
N ALA A 183 -1.85 0.74 -1.61
CA ALA A 183 -0.73 -0.22 -1.53
C ALA A 183 0.42 0.06 -2.51
N GLN A 184 0.15 0.72 -3.64
CA GLN A 184 1.16 1.08 -4.64
C GLN A 184 1.50 2.57 -4.65
N SER A 185 0.84 3.38 -3.83
CA SER A 185 1.03 4.83 -3.78
C SER A 185 1.69 5.30 -2.48
N ALA A 186 1.31 4.75 -1.32
CA ALA A 186 1.89 5.12 -0.04
C ALA A 186 3.40 4.78 0.02
N GLY A 187 4.24 5.81 0.08
CA GLY A 187 5.70 5.69 0.02
C GLY A 187 6.30 5.69 -1.40
N ALA A 188 5.46 5.65 -2.46
CA ALA A 188 5.89 5.74 -3.86
C ALA A 188 5.65 7.13 -4.47
N ILE A 189 4.54 7.76 -4.10
CA ILE A 189 4.17 9.12 -4.53
C ILE A 189 3.75 9.95 -3.31
N THR A 190 3.71 11.26 -3.47
CA THR A 190 3.14 12.14 -2.45
C THR A 190 1.64 11.90 -2.34
N VAL A 191 1.15 11.68 -1.12
CA VAL A 191 -0.27 11.43 -0.82
C VAL A 191 -0.77 12.49 0.15
N ASP A 192 -1.94 13.05 -0.13
CA ASP A 192 -2.72 13.88 0.77
C ASP A 192 -4.16 13.39 0.77
N VAL A 193 -4.61 12.84 1.90
CA VAL A 193 -5.93 12.22 2.04
C VAL A 193 -7.02 13.20 2.49
N GLY A 194 -6.73 14.50 2.57
CA GLY A 194 -7.63 15.49 3.20
C GLY A 194 -9.08 15.50 2.69
N GLU A 195 -9.31 15.12 1.45
CA GLU A 195 -10.63 15.11 0.80
C GLU A 195 -11.15 13.69 0.46
N LEU A 196 -10.42 12.65 0.88
CA LEU A 196 -10.79 11.25 0.68
C LEU A 196 -11.52 10.70 1.89
N ASP A 197 -12.37 9.70 1.68
CA ASP A 197 -13.15 9.06 2.76
C ASP A 197 -12.34 7.96 3.46
N TYR A 198 -11.72 7.04 2.68
CA TYR A 198 -10.94 5.91 3.19
C TYR A 198 -9.68 5.72 2.34
N TYR A 199 -8.54 5.48 3.02
CA TYR A 199 -7.27 5.23 2.35
C TYR A 199 -6.47 4.16 3.08
N THR A 200 -6.01 3.14 2.34
CA THR A 200 -5.27 2.02 2.91
C THR A 200 -3.76 2.13 2.66
N VAL A 201 -2.95 1.60 3.59
CA VAL A 201 -1.49 1.61 3.48
C VAL A 201 -0.93 0.21 3.74
N SER A 202 0.10 -0.16 2.99
CA SER A 202 0.85 -1.42 3.12
C SER A 202 2.27 -1.15 3.58
N GLY A 203 2.69 -1.72 4.72
CA GLY A 203 4.01 -1.42 5.31
C GLY A 203 5.18 -2.12 4.62
N GLN A 204 4.98 -3.33 4.09
CA GLN A 204 6.05 -4.15 3.51
C GLN A 204 6.44 -3.80 2.07
N LYS A 205 5.73 -2.88 1.41
CA LYS A 205 6.01 -2.50 0.02
C LYS A 205 6.98 -1.32 -0.04
N TRP A 206 6.54 -0.20 -0.55
CA TRP A 206 7.33 1.01 -0.75
C TRP A 206 7.91 1.63 0.54
N LEU A 207 7.32 1.29 1.69
CA LEU A 207 7.82 1.72 3.02
C LEU A 207 8.93 0.81 3.55
N CYS A 208 9.30 -0.27 2.86
CA CYS A 208 10.40 -1.18 3.21
C CYS A 208 10.33 -1.74 4.65
N GLY A 209 9.11 -1.86 5.18
CA GLY A 209 8.87 -2.40 6.51
C GLY A 209 8.67 -3.92 6.52
N PRO A 210 8.51 -4.52 7.69
CA PRO A 210 8.19 -5.94 7.83
C PRO A 210 6.75 -6.24 7.42
N ASP A 211 6.48 -7.51 7.16
CA ASP A 211 5.15 -8.04 6.87
C ASP A 211 4.16 -7.79 8.01
N THR A 212 2.88 -7.99 7.70
CA THR A 212 1.77 -7.83 8.66
C THR A 212 1.69 -6.45 9.30
N THR A 213 1.99 -5.43 8.52
CA THR A 213 1.88 -4.03 8.92
C THR A 213 1.14 -3.21 7.87
N GLY A 214 0.23 -2.37 8.32
CA GLY A 214 -0.55 -1.48 7.46
C GLY A 214 -1.33 -0.45 8.27
N ALA A 215 -2.04 0.41 7.56
CA ALA A 215 -2.91 1.40 8.16
C ALA A 215 -4.17 1.63 7.32
N LEU A 216 -5.19 2.20 7.97
CA LEU A 216 -6.42 2.67 7.36
C LEU A 216 -6.68 4.10 7.85
N TYR A 217 -6.71 5.05 6.92
CA TYR A 217 -7.26 6.38 7.16
C TYR A 217 -8.77 6.37 6.99
N ILE A 218 -9.48 7.07 7.88
CA ILE A 218 -10.94 7.22 7.88
C ILE A 218 -11.25 8.68 8.14
N ALA A 219 -11.88 9.36 7.19
CA ALA A 219 -12.21 10.79 7.30
C ALA A 219 -13.26 11.04 8.38
N ASP A 220 -14.34 10.27 8.36
CA ASP A 220 -15.41 10.29 9.35
C ASP A 220 -15.55 8.91 10.01
N VAL A 221 -15.06 8.78 11.23
CA VAL A 221 -15.06 7.52 11.98
C VAL A 221 -16.47 7.03 12.34
N GLU A 222 -17.45 7.91 12.36
CA GLU A 222 -18.85 7.58 12.63
C GLU A 222 -19.58 7.06 11.38
N SER A 223 -19.00 7.21 10.20
CA SER A 223 -19.54 6.66 8.95
C SER A 223 -19.48 5.13 8.90
N LEU A 224 -18.66 4.51 9.75
CA LEU A 224 -18.48 3.06 9.82
C LEU A 224 -18.91 2.49 11.16
N ARG A 225 -19.67 1.40 11.13
CA ARG A 225 -19.88 0.58 12.34
C ARG A 225 -18.64 -0.27 12.62
N VAL A 226 -18.36 -0.55 13.90
CA VAL A 226 -17.30 -1.49 14.28
C VAL A 226 -17.82 -2.93 14.08
N ALA A 227 -17.70 -3.43 12.85
CA ALA A 227 -18.16 -4.78 12.49
C ALA A 227 -17.16 -5.88 12.87
N ARG A 228 -15.88 -5.52 13.06
CA ARG A 228 -14.78 -6.44 13.41
C ARG A 228 -14.01 -5.91 14.61
N PRO A 229 -14.58 -6.00 15.83
CA PRO A 229 -13.94 -5.47 17.02
C PRO A 229 -12.66 -6.24 17.36
N GLY A 230 -11.54 -5.53 17.47
CA GLY A 230 -10.26 -6.08 17.92
C GLY A 230 -10.04 -5.86 19.42
N TYR A 231 -9.06 -6.57 20.00
CA TYR A 231 -8.73 -6.42 21.42
C TYR A 231 -8.34 -4.97 21.77
N PHE A 232 -7.58 -4.29 20.91
CA PHE A 232 -7.14 -2.91 21.13
C PHE A 232 -8.14 -1.85 20.66
N ALA A 233 -9.24 -2.27 20.03
CA ALA A 233 -10.28 -1.38 19.53
C ALA A 233 -11.31 -1.00 20.62
N GLN A 234 -11.31 -1.67 21.78
CA GLN A 234 -12.22 -1.40 22.90
C GLN A 234 -11.61 -0.43 23.92
N GLN A 235 -12.44 0.46 24.45
CA GLN A 235 -12.08 1.41 25.50
C GLN A 235 -12.07 0.72 26.88
N SER A 236 -13.08 -0.10 27.14
CA SER A 236 -13.25 -0.82 28.40
C SER A 236 -13.89 -2.18 28.16
N PHE A 237 -13.68 -3.10 29.11
CA PHE A 237 -14.28 -4.41 29.14
C PHE A 237 -14.95 -4.63 30.50
N GLU A 238 -16.20 -5.08 30.46
CA GLU A 238 -16.95 -5.53 31.61
C GLU A 238 -17.47 -6.95 31.34
N PRO A 239 -17.18 -7.97 32.19
CA PRO A 239 -17.70 -9.32 32.00
C PRO A 239 -19.24 -9.32 31.95
N GLY A 240 -19.82 -9.80 30.84
CA GLY A 240 -21.27 -9.75 30.60
C GLY A 240 -21.79 -8.35 30.25
N GLY A 241 -20.93 -7.37 30.10
CA GLY A 241 -21.26 -5.98 29.81
C GLY A 241 -21.34 -5.66 28.32
N ARG A 242 -21.38 -4.37 28.04
CA ARG A 242 -21.49 -3.80 26.71
C ARG A 242 -20.10 -3.55 26.12
N TYR A 243 -19.91 -3.79 24.81
CA TYR A 243 -18.75 -3.32 24.07
C TYR A 243 -18.74 -1.79 23.99
N VAL A 244 -17.64 -1.17 24.42
CA VAL A 244 -17.40 0.27 24.31
C VAL A 244 -16.20 0.48 23.40
N PRO A 245 -16.39 0.99 22.18
CA PRO A 245 -15.27 1.24 21.26
C PRO A 245 -14.40 2.40 21.77
N ARG A 246 -13.13 2.41 21.36
CA ARG A 246 -12.25 3.58 21.53
C ARG A 246 -12.76 4.75 20.71
N GLU A 247 -12.31 5.94 21.09
CA GLU A 247 -12.50 7.15 20.30
C GLU A 247 -11.65 7.12 19.04
N GLY A 248 -12.05 7.90 18.03
CA GLY A 248 -11.34 8.02 16.76
C GLY A 248 -11.18 6.70 16.02
N ALA A 249 -10.27 6.65 15.04
CA ALA A 249 -10.05 5.47 14.21
C ALA A 249 -9.44 4.28 14.98
N GLN A 250 -8.96 4.46 16.21
CA GLN A 250 -8.46 3.36 17.06
C GLN A 250 -9.51 2.28 17.29
N ARG A 251 -10.81 2.59 17.18
CA ARG A 251 -11.92 1.63 17.27
C ARG A 251 -11.90 0.57 16.18
N PHE A 252 -11.11 0.79 15.12
CA PHE A 252 -10.92 -0.11 13.99
C PHE A 252 -9.55 -0.79 13.98
N ASP A 253 -8.73 -0.59 15.02
CA ASP A 253 -7.42 -1.23 15.11
C ASP A 253 -7.56 -2.76 15.03
N SER A 254 -6.76 -3.36 14.16
CA SER A 254 -6.59 -4.80 14.15
C SER A 254 -5.96 -5.28 15.46
N GLY A 255 -6.15 -6.56 15.79
CA GLY A 255 -5.77 -7.14 17.06
C GLY A 255 -4.27 -7.02 17.43
N TRP A 256 -3.66 -8.14 17.75
CA TRP A 256 -2.26 -8.19 18.17
C TRP A 256 -1.30 -7.98 17.00
N LEU A 257 -0.68 -6.79 16.92
CA LEU A 257 0.46 -6.51 16.05
C LEU A 257 1.75 -6.75 16.83
N SER A 258 2.72 -7.41 16.22
CA SER A 258 4.04 -7.63 16.83
C SER A 258 4.73 -6.30 17.12
N ILE A 259 5.22 -6.11 18.35
CA ILE A 259 5.98 -4.89 18.70
C ILE A 259 7.22 -4.79 17.81
N ALA A 260 7.90 -5.91 17.55
CA ALA A 260 9.05 -5.94 16.65
C ALA A 260 8.69 -5.43 15.24
N SER A 261 7.52 -5.82 14.68
CA SER A 261 7.06 -5.31 13.40
C SER A 261 6.70 -3.80 13.46
N LEU A 262 6.06 -3.35 14.55
CA LEU A 262 5.74 -1.93 14.74
C LEU A 262 7.01 -1.06 14.80
N VAL A 263 8.01 -1.50 15.57
CA VAL A 263 9.29 -0.79 15.72
C VAL A 263 10.07 -0.84 14.41
N GLY A 264 10.10 -2.00 13.74
CA GLY A 264 10.75 -2.16 12.44
C GLY A 264 10.18 -1.21 11.39
N LEU A 265 8.83 -1.17 11.23
CA LEU A 265 8.20 -0.27 10.27
C LEU A 265 8.41 1.21 10.63
N ALA A 266 8.32 1.56 11.92
CA ALA A 266 8.58 2.93 12.36
C ALA A 266 10.02 3.37 12.05
N THR A 267 10.98 2.44 12.14
CA THR A 267 12.38 2.67 11.72
C THR A 267 12.46 2.83 10.21
N ALA A 268 11.84 1.93 9.43
CA ALA A 268 11.86 1.98 7.97
C ALA A 268 11.29 3.29 7.41
N ILE A 269 10.14 3.75 7.91
CA ILE A 269 9.56 5.05 7.52
C ILE A 269 10.51 6.20 7.85
N GLY A 270 11.17 6.16 9.00
CA GLY A 270 12.12 7.20 9.42
C GLY A 270 13.42 7.26 8.62
N LEU A 271 13.73 6.20 7.84
CA LEU A 271 14.92 6.17 6.97
C LEU A 271 14.66 6.81 5.59
N ALA A 272 13.40 6.96 5.20
CA ALA A 272 13.05 7.50 3.90
C ALA A 272 13.53 8.96 3.77
N PRO A 273 14.30 9.31 2.73
CA PRO A 273 14.81 10.67 2.56
C PRO A 273 13.72 11.63 2.03
N GLU A 274 13.87 12.93 2.32
CA GLU A 274 12.94 13.95 1.82
C GLU A 274 12.83 13.99 0.29
N TRP A 275 13.91 13.62 -0.41
CA TRP A 275 13.97 13.57 -1.86
C TRP A 275 13.39 12.29 -2.50
N GLN A 276 12.87 11.35 -1.69
CA GLN A 276 12.43 10.02 -2.16
C GLN A 276 11.46 10.07 -3.35
N PHE A 277 10.43 10.89 -3.30
CA PHE A 277 9.40 10.94 -4.35
C PHE A 277 9.91 11.53 -5.67
N ALA A 278 10.81 12.53 -5.59
CA ALA A 278 11.46 13.09 -6.77
C ALA A 278 12.34 12.03 -7.44
N ARG A 279 13.13 11.29 -6.63
CA ARG A 279 14.01 10.22 -7.15
C ARG A 279 13.22 9.06 -7.74
N ILE A 280 12.14 8.61 -7.10
CA ILE A 280 11.28 7.54 -7.64
C ILE A 280 10.75 7.93 -9.02
N ARG A 281 10.28 9.16 -9.20
CA ARG A 281 9.78 9.65 -10.50
C ARG A 281 10.88 9.70 -11.55
N GLU A 282 12.03 10.23 -11.20
CA GLU A 282 13.20 10.32 -12.08
C GLU A 282 13.65 8.94 -12.56
N ILE A 283 13.91 8.00 -11.64
CA ILE A 283 14.44 6.69 -12.00
C ILE A 283 13.40 5.81 -12.71
N ALA A 284 12.11 5.99 -12.44
CA ALA A 284 11.04 5.33 -13.19
C ALA A 284 10.99 5.83 -14.65
N ALA A 285 11.21 7.12 -14.89
CA ALA A 285 11.32 7.67 -16.25
C ALA A 285 12.52 7.09 -17.00
N VAL A 286 13.70 7.02 -16.36
CA VAL A 286 14.90 6.37 -16.92
C VAL A 286 14.63 4.90 -17.25
N CYS A 287 13.99 4.16 -16.34
CA CYS A 287 13.61 2.76 -16.55
C CYS A 287 12.66 2.61 -17.75
N ARG A 288 11.64 3.45 -17.83
CA ARG A 288 10.67 3.45 -18.91
C ARG A 288 11.35 3.70 -20.27
N GLU A 289 12.22 4.69 -20.37
CA GLU A 289 12.97 5.02 -21.60
C GLU A 289 13.90 3.87 -22.02
N ALA A 290 14.65 3.30 -21.08
CA ALA A 290 15.55 2.18 -21.35
C ALA A 290 14.79 0.96 -21.87
N LEU A 291 13.61 0.66 -21.32
CA LEU A 291 12.77 -0.46 -21.73
C LEU A 291 12.05 -0.20 -23.07
N ALA A 292 11.59 1.02 -23.33
CA ALA A 292 10.84 1.37 -24.54
C ALA A 292 11.64 1.16 -25.84
N SER A 293 12.97 1.09 -25.76
CA SER A 293 13.85 0.77 -26.89
C SER A 293 13.92 -0.73 -27.22
N ARG A 294 13.34 -1.60 -26.37
CA ARG A 294 13.49 -3.07 -26.43
C ARG A 294 12.16 -3.83 -26.43
N VAL A 295 11.20 -3.34 -25.65
CA VAL A 295 9.90 -4.02 -25.41
C VAL A 295 8.76 -2.99 -25.40
N HIS A 296 7.52 -3.47 -25.52
CA HIS A 296 6.35 -2.61 -25.42
C HIS A 296 6.12 -2.21 -23.95
N VAL A 297 6.33 -0.93 -23.63
CA VAL A 297 6.06 -0.37 -22.29
C VAL A 297 4.61 0.10 -22.21
N VAL A 298 3.85 -0.46 -21.28
CA VAL A 298 2.41 -0.18 -21.09
C VAL A 298 2.19 1.05 -20.20
N THR A 299 3.05 1.26 -19.19
CA THR A 299 2.92 2.41 -18.28
C THR A 299 3.13 3.73 -19.04
N PRO A 300 2.17 4.67 -18.96
CA PRO A 300 2.34 6.01 -19.55
C PRO A 300 3.49 6.80 -18.89
N THR A 301 3.82 7.96 -19.43
CA THR A 301 4.75 8.91 -18.82
C THR A 301 4.15 9.52 -17.54
N ASP A 302 5.02 10.03 -16.65
CA ASP A 302 4.66 10.81 -15.46
C ASP A 302 3.68 10.11 -14.50
N GLN A 303 3.84 8.78 -14.36
CA GLN A 303 3.05 8.00 -13.41
C GLN A 303 3.81 7.80 -12.08
N SER A 304 3.68 6.63 -11.49
CA SER A 304 4.34 6.24 -10.24
C SER A 304 5.73 5.63 -10.47
N GLY A 305 6.29 5.00 -9.44
CA GLY A 305 7.52 4.18 -9.53
C GLY A 305 7.35 2.84 -10.24
N LEU A 306 6.13 2.47 -10.68
CA LEU A 306 5.86 1.23 -11.42
C LEU A 306 6.08 1.44 -12.92
N VAL A 307 6.76 0.49 -13.55
CA VAL A 307 6.94 0.42 -15.01
C VAL A 307 6.55 -0.98 -15.47
N ALA A 308 5.38 -1.11 -16.08
CA ALA A 308 4.88 -2.36 -16.65
C ALA A 308 5.24 -2.41 -18.14
N PHE A 309 5.64 -3.59 -18.59
CA PHE A 309 6.02 -3.83 -19.98
C PHE A 309 5.64 -5.26 -20.40
N GLN A 310 5.45 -5.45 -21.69
CA GLN A 310 5.20 -6.74 -22.30
C GLN A 310 6.47 -7.22 -22.99
N PRO A 311 7.12 -8.28 -22.51
CA PRO A 311 8.22 -8.92 -23.21
C PRO A 311 7.74 -9.67 -24.46
N ASP A 312 8.67 -9.98 -25.38
CA ASP A 312 8.36 -10.79 -26.56
C ASP A 312 8.12 -12.27 -26.22
N ASP A 313 8.78 -12.76 -25.17
CA ASP A 313 8.63 -14.11 -24.64
C ASP A 313 7.55 -14.19 -23.54
N ASP A 314 7.28 -15.40 -23.04
CA ASP A 314 6.36 -15.62 -21.91
C ASP A 314 6.81 -14.83 -20.68
N ALA A 315 5.91 -13.99 -20.15
CA ALA A 315 6.22 -13.03 -19.09
C ALA A 315 6.64 -13.70 -17.77
N GLU A 316 6.09 -14.88 -17.44
CA GLU A 316 6.50 -15.63 -16.26
C GLU A 316 7.89 -16.22 -16.43
N ALA A 317 8.18 -16.81 -17.59
CA ALA A 317 9.51 -17.34 -17.92
C ALA A 317 10.58 -16.23 -17.93
N VAL A 318 10.24 -15.04 -18.45
CA VAL A 318 11.14 -13.87 -18.42
C VAL A 318 11.42 -13.43 -16.98
N ALA A 319 10.41 -13.33 -16.12
CA ALA A 319 10.61 -12.95 -14.73
C ALA A 319 11.48 -13.98 -13.96
N VAL A 320 11.29 -15.29 -14.23
CA VAL A 320 12.13 -16.35 -13.64
C VAL A 320 13.58 -16.26 -14.16
N ARG A 321 13.78 -16.03 -15.45
CA ARG A 321 15.13 -15.85 -16.03
C ARG A 321 15.85 -14.67 -15.43
N LEU A 322 15.19 -13.52 -15.33
CA LEU A 322 15.73 -12.30 -14.72
C LEU A 322 16.12 -12.52 -13.26
N LEU A 323 15.30 -13.25 -12.49
CA LEU A 323 15.62 -13.60 -11.10
C LEU A 323 16.92 -14.43 -11.01
N ASN A 324 17.16 -15.36 -11.93
CA ASN A 324 18.41 -16.13 -11.98
C ASN A 324 19.64 -15.30 -12.37
N GLU A 325 19.44 -14.09 -12.90
CA GLU A 325 20.47 -13.11 -13.24
C GLU A 325 20.56 -11.99 -12.18
N ASP A 326 20.02 -12.23 -10.97
CA ASP A 326 19.97 -11.26 -9.87
C ASP A 326 19.23 -9.95 -10.22
N VAL A 327 18.23 -10.02 -11.10
CA VAL A 327 17.32 -8.91 -11.43
C VAL A 327 15.92 -9.26 -10.98
N VAL A 328 15.45 -8.59 -9.93
CA VAL A 328 14.16 -8.92 -9.29
C VAL A 328 13.06 -8.00 -9.79
N VAL A 329 12.16 -8.57 -10.58
CA VAL A 329 10.93 -7.95 -11.11
C VAL A 329 9.71 -8.83 -10.78
N ARG A 330 8.53 -8.44 -11.25
CA ARG A 330 7.30 -9.22 -11.01
C ARG A 330 6.56 -9.52 -12.31
N HIS A 331 6.30 -10.80 -12.61
CA HIS A 331 5.25 -11.19 -13.53
C HIS A 331 3.87 -10.87 -12.94
N ILE A 332 2.97 -10.28 -13.72
CA ILE A 332 1.59 -9.97 -13.29
C ILE A 332 0.68 -11.14 -13.68
N PRO A 333 0.21 -11.96 -12.71
CA PRO A 333 -0.59 -13.15 -13.01
C PRO A 333 -1.83 -12.83 -13.85
N GLY A 334 -2.09 -13.68 -14.85
CA GLY A 334 -3.23 -13.54 -15.76
C GLY A 334 -3.06 -12.48 -16.85
N THR A 335 -1.87 -11.90 -16.98
CA THR A 335 -1.53 -10.92 -18.03
C THR A 335 -0.20 -11.26 -18.70
N PRO A 336 0.09 -10.74 -19.90
CA PRO A 336 1.38 -10.86 -20.55
C PRO A 336 2.43 -9.87 -20.01
N LEU A 337 2.22 -9.29 -18.82
CA LEU A 337 3.03 -8.18 -18.32
C LEU A 337 4.07 -8.61 -17.29
N VAL A 338 5.24 -8.01 -17.39
CA VAL A 338 6.25 -7.92 -16.33
C VAL A 338 6.28 -6.48 -15.81
N ARG A 339 6.50 -6.33 -14.51
CA ARG A 339 6.50 -5.03 -13.83
C ARG A 339 7.79 -4.83 -13.06
N ALA A 340 8.54 -3.80 -13.39
CA ALA A 340 9.58 -3.22 -12.56
C ALA A 340 8.96 -2.22 -11.56
N SER A 341 9.50 -2.16 -10.35
CA SER A 341 9.07 -1.23 -9.29
C SER A 341 10.30 -0.49 -8.78
N CYS A 342 10.53 0.72 -9.31
CA CYS A 342 11.70 1.54 -9.06
C CYS A 342 11.54 2.30 -7.74
N GLY A 343 12.25 1.88 -6.67
CA GLY A 343 12.27 2.58 -5.39
C GLY A 343 13.28 3.74 -5.39
N TRP A 344 13.25 4.56 -4.33
CA TRP A 344 14.19 5.67 -4.19
C TRP A 344 15.67 5.23 -4.08
N TRP A 345 15.92 3.96 -3.77
CA TRP A 345 17.24 3.31 -3.72
C TRP A 345 17.73 2.78 -5.07
N THR A 346 16.88 2.75 -6.08
CA THR A 346 17.23 2.25 -7.42
C THR A 346 18.20 3.20 -8.10
N ASN A 347 19.25 2.66 -8.72
CA ASN A 347 20.21 3.42 -9.52
C ASN A 347 20.10 3.05 -11.02
N GLU A 348 20.87 3.74 -11.82
CA GLU A 348 20.91 3.57 -13.28
C GLU A 348 21.47 2.20 -13.67
N ASP A 349 22.44 1.65 -12.89
CA ASP A 349 23.01 0.32 -13.13
C ASP A 349 21.93 -0.80 -12.94
N ASP A 350 21.04 -0.65 -11.95
CA ASP A 350 19.92 -1.59 -11.79
C ASP A 350 19.01 -1.61 -13.02
N VAL A 351 18.74 -0.43 -13.59
CA VAL A 351 17.93 -0.27 -14.81
C VAL A 351 18.66 -0.85 -16.03
N GLU A 352 19.97 -0.57 -16.17
CA GLU A 352 20.76 -1.15 -17.25
C GLU A 352 20.82 -2.67 -17.19
N ARG A 353 20.99 -3.26 -16.00
CA ARG A 353 20.96 -4.72 -15.82
C ARG A 353 19.65 -5.30 -16.30
N LEU A 354 18.50 -4.71 -15.90
CA LEU A 354 17.20 -5.12 -16.40
C LEU A 354 17.13 -5.01 -17.94
N ALA A 355 17.51 -3.85 -18.51
CA ALA A 355 17.41 -3.62 -19.95
C ALA A 355 18.33 -4.52 -20.78
N ARG A 356 19.51 -4.89 -20.28
CA ARG A 356 20.44 -5.81 -20.97
C ARG A 356 19.96 -7.25 -20.96
N ALA A 357 19.25 -7.65 -19.91
CA ALA A 357 18.77 -9.01 -19.71
C ALA A 357 17.43 -9.31 -20.43
N LEU A 358 16.82 -8.31 -21.06
CA LEU A 358 15.67 -8.44 -21.96
C LEU A 358 16.10 -8.62 -23.40
#